data_a0768d459a02ff72f62a1496051a5c8d
#
_entry.id   a0768d459a02ff72f62a1496051a5c8d
#
_cell.length_a   1.000
_cell.length_b   1.000
_cell.length_c   1.000
_cell.angle_alpha   90.00
_cell.angle_beta   90.00
_cell.angle_gamma   90.00
#
_symmetry.space_group_name_H-M   'P 1'
#
loop_
_entity.id
_entity.type
_entity.pdbx_description
1 polymer ?
#
loop_
_entity_poly.entity_id
_entity_poly.type
_entity_poly.pdbx_seq_one_letter_code
_entity_poly.pdbx_strand_id
1 'polypeptide(L)'
;MERLYKYIEITDLKDMLKKSGEKYGEKIAYKIRQENGYKEITHNEVRKMVDGLGTKLIDMGLKDKRIAVIGENRYEWEIAYLSIVCGTGTVVPLDKSLPENELESLIERSKAEAIICSQKYVEILKKTKLKYIISMDLEKDNDGIISQKRLISEGIQLVKSGNTSFTNAKIDNEKMSIMLFTSGTTSISKAVALSHKNICSNLMDISSILDVNSSDVFLSFLPLHHVFECTVGFLYPISIGG
;
A
#
# COMPACT_ATOMS: atom_id res chain seq x y z
N MET A 1 -3.84 11.11 -27.95
CA MET A 1 -5.12 11.51 -27.34
C MET A 1 -4.94 12.91 -26.80
N GLU A 2 -5.82 13.83 -27.13
CA GLU A 2 -5.73 15.20 -26.61
C GLU A 2 -6.12 15.19 -25.13
N ARG A 3 -5.33 15.85 -24.28
CA ARG A 3 -5.58 15.91 -22.82
C ARG A 3 -6.61 16.99 -22.56
N LEU A 4 -7.73 16.62 -21.91
CA LEU A 4 -8.86 17.49 -21.66
C LEU A 4 -8.66 18.36 -20.40
N TYR A 5 -7.98 17.83 -19.40
CA TYR A 5 -7.78 18.48 -18.10
C TYR A 5 -6.31 18.58 -17.72
N LYS A 6 -5.99 19.54 -16.84
CA LYS A 6 -4.66 19.67 -16.25
C LYS A 6 -4.47 18.59 -15.18
N TYR A 7 -3.32 17.98 -15.15
CA TYR A 7 -2.94 16.98 -14.15
C TYR A 7 -1.60 17.36 -13.49
N ILE A 8 -1.33 16.75 -12.33
CA ILE A 8 -0.06 16.90 -11.63
C ILE A 8 0.91 15.85 -12.17
N GLU A 9 2.04 16.28 -12.71
CA GLU A 9 3.10 15.34 -13.10
C GLU A 9 3.66 14.65 -11.86
N ILE A 10 3.79 13.34 -11.91
CA ILE A 10 4.35 12.48 -10.86
C ILE A 10 5.37 11.54 -11.46
N THR A 11 6.52 11.42 -10.82
CA THR A 11 7.62 10.57 -11.29
C THR A 11 7.51 9.14 -10.75
N ASP A 12 7.03 9.02 -9.54
CA ASP A 12 6.84 7.76 -8.82
C ASP A 12 5.77 7.93 -7.71
N LEU A 13 5.36 6.84 -7.07
CA LEU A 13 4.33 6.87 -6.03
C LEU A 13 4.76 7.62 -4.75
N LYS A 14 6.05 7.70 -4.49
CA LYS A 14 6.58 8.49 -3.37
C LYS A 14 6.49 9.99 -3.65
N ASP A 15 6.80 10.40 -4.88
CA ASP A 15 6.61 11.78 -5.36
C ASP A 15 5.12 12.15 -5.34
N MET A 16 4.24 11.25 -5.79
CA MET A 16 2.78 11.40 -5.69
C MET A 16 2.35 11.68 -4.23
N LEU A 17 2.77 10.82 -3.30
CA LEU A 17 2.40 10.95 -1.89
C LEU A 17 2.94 12.25 -1.27
N LYS A 18 4.16 12.65 -1.64
CA LYS A 18 4.76 13.92 -1.22
C LYS A 18 3.93 15.11 -1.71
N LYS A 19 3.65 15.18 -3.01
CA LYS A 19 2.86 16.26 -3.64
C LYS A 19 1.45 16.34 -3.09
N SER A 20 0.80 15.19 -2.86
CA SER A 20 -0.51 15.10 -2.22
C SER A 20 -0.47 15.69 -0.81
N GLY A 21 0.49 15.31 0.03
CA GLY A 21 0.66 15.88 1.37
C GLY A 21 0.95 17.38 1.37
N GLU A 22 1.77 17.87 0.43
CA GLU A 22 2.08 19.30 0.30
C GLU A 22 0.86 20.14 -0.14
N LYS A 23 0.03 19.59 -1.03
CA LYS A 23 -1.11 20.31 -1.59
C LYS A 23 -2.38 20.17 -0.76
N TYR A 24 -2.62 18.99 -0.19
CA TYR A 24 -3.88 18.64 0.47
C TYR A 24 -3.72 18.26 1.95
N GLY A 25 -2.57 18.50 2.55
CA GLY A 25 -2.15 17.95 3.84
C GLY A 25 -3.21 17.90 4.94
N GLU A 26 -3.96 18.99 5.14
CA GLU A 26 -5.00 19.08 6.17
C GLU A 26 -6.38 18.54 5.70
N LYS A 27 -6.53 18.20 4.41
CA LYS A 27 -7.77 17.58 3.94
C LYS A 27 -7.87 16.14 4.41
N ILE A 28 -9.11 15.68 4.52
CA ILE A 28 -9.43 14.30 4.89
C ILE A 28 -9.17 13.41 3.68
N ALA A 29 -8.28 12.43 3.85
CA ALA A 29 -7.99 11.37 2.89
C ALA A 29 -8.88 10.14 3.12
N TYR A 30 -9.23 9.83 4.37
CA TYR A 30 -10.09 8.69 4.69
C TYR A 30 -11.19 9.07 5.67
N LYS A 31 -12.40 8.61 5.35
CA LYS A 31 -13.56 8.59 6.26
C LYS A 31 -13.95 7.14 6.52
N ILE A 32 -13.70 6.68 7.74
CA ILE A 32 -13.96 5.30 8.15
C ILE A 32 -15.19 5.29 9.04
N ARG A 33 -16.25 4.57 8.62
CA ARG A 33 -17.47 4.45 9.43
C ARG A 33 -17.18 3.74 10.75
N GLN A 34 -17.68 4.32 11.83
CA GLN A 34 -17.67 3.75 13.18
C GLN A 34 -19.10 3.71 13.72
N GLU A 35 -19.32 3.08 14.88
CA GLU A 35 -20.65 3.00 15.50
C GLU A 35 -21.28 4.39 15.73
N ASN A 36 -20.48 5.37 16.15
CA ASN A 36 -20.92 6.72 16.48
C ASN A 36 -20.29 7.79 15.56
N GLY A 37 -20.38 7.59 14.23
CA GLY A 37 -19.89 8.59 13.28
C GLY A 37 -18.76 8.10 12.39
N TYR A 38 -17.75 8.95 12.16
CA TYR A 38 -16.64 8.66 11.29
C TYR A 38 -15.30 8.94 11.99
N LYS A 39 -14.35 8.03 11.83
CA LYS A 39 -12.93 8.34 12.04
C LYS A 39 -12.42 8.99 10.75
N GLU A 40 -11.81 10.13 10.88
CA GLU A 40 -11.20 10.86 9.77
C GLU A 40 -9.68 10.80 9.87
N ILE A 41 -9.00 10.71 8.73
CA ILE A 41 -7.53 10.68 8.62
C ILE A 41 -7.15 11.65 7.52
N THR A 42 -6.26 12.59 7.81
CA THR A 42 -5.78 13.59 6.85
C THR A 42 -4.66 13.05 5.96
N HIS A 43 -4.39 13.72 4.83
CA HIS A 43 -3.25 13.39 3.97
C HIS A 43 -1.90 13.48 4.69
N ASN A 44 -1.74 14.43 5.61
CA ASN A 44 -0.54 14.53 6.45
C ASN A 44 -0.40 13.34 7.41
N GLU A 45 -1.50 12.85 7.98
CA GLU A 45 -1.48 11.65 8.82
C GLU A 45 -1.16 10.40 8.00
N VAL A 46 -1.72 10.27 6.80
CA VAL A 46 -1.39 9.17 5.85
C VAL A 46 0.11 9.17 5.59
N ARG A 47 0.67 10.31 5.18
CA ARG A 47 2.10 10.43 4.91
C ARG A 47 2.95 10.07 6.13
N LYS A 48 2.59 10.58 7.32
CA LYS A 48 3.28 10.28 8.57
C LYS A 48 3.26 8.79 8.91
N MET A 49 2.12 8.11 8.70
CA MET A 49 2.01 6.66 8.92
C MET A 49 2.84 5.88 7.92
N VAL A 50 2.84 6.27 6.65
CA VAL A 50 3.64 5.63 5.59
C VAL A 50 5.13 5.80 5.86
N ASP A 51 5.58 7.01 6.19
CA ASP A 51 6.98 7.29 6.53
C ASP A 51 7.42 6.46 7.76
N GLY A 52 6.57 6.38 8.78
CA GLY A 52 6.81 5.60 9.98
C GLY A 52 6.93 4.10 9.68
N LEU A 53 5.91 3.52 9.07
CA LEU A 53 5.90 2.07 8.77
C LEU A 53 7.06 1.71 7.83
N GLY A 54 7.28 2.47 6.76
CA GLY A 54 8.37 2.23 5.82
C GLY A 54 9.75 2.29 6.48
N THR A 55 9.99 3.28 7.35
CA THR A 55 11.24 3.38 8.12
C THR A 55 11.43 2.17 9.03
N LYS A 56 10.37 1.72 9.73
CA LYS A 56 10.47 0.57 10.62
C LYS A 56 10.66 -0.75 9.87
N LEU A 57 10.02 -0.94 8.72
CA LEU A 57 10.24 -2.11 7.87
C LEU A 57 11.69 -2.18 7.37
N ILE A 58 12.31 -1.05 7.02
CA ILE A 58 13.74 -0.99 6.67
C ILE A 58 14.63 -1.35 7.88
N ASP A 59 14.32 -0.79 9.06
CA ASP A 59 15.01 -1.09 10.32
C ASP A 59 14.96 -2.59 10.68
N MET A 60 13.89 -3.29 10.32
CA MET A 60 13.73 -4.74 10.47
C MET A 60 14.51 -5.56 9.41
N GLY A 61 15.25 -4.91 8.52
CA GLY A 61 16.03 -5.59 7.46
C GLY A 61 15.22 -5.97 6.22
N LEU A 62 14.06 -5.36 6.00
CA LEU A 62 13.18 -5.63 4.85
C LEU A 62 13.45 -4.70 3.65
N LYS A 63 14.55 -3.94 3.66
CA LYS A 63 14.96 -3.13 2.50
C LYS A 63 15.18 -4.00 1.26
N ASP A 64 14.59 -3.59 0.13
CA ASP A 64 14.62 -4.27 -1.17
C ASP A 64 14.02 -5.69 -1.17
N LYS A 65 13.23 -6.03 -0.14
CA LYS A 65 12.54 -7.33 -0.03
C LYS A 65 11.14 -7.27 -0.62
N ARG A 66 10.58 -8.45 -0.89
CA ARG A 66 9.17 -8.60 -1.26
C ARG A 66 8.35 -8.77 0.00
N ILE A 67 7.29 -7.98 0.11
CA ILE A 67 6.38 -8.01 1.26
C ILE A 67 4.96 -8.16 0.71
N ALA A 68 4.29 -9.23 1.14
CA ALA A 68 2.91 -9.47 0.75
C ALA A 68 1.93 -8.63 1.57
N VAL A 69 0.78 -8.31 0.98
CA VAL A 69 -0.32 -7.63 1.69
C VAL A 69 -1.63 -8.35 1.36
N ILE A 70 -2.39 -8.74 2.39
CA ILE A 70 -3.70 -9.41 2.24
C ILE A 70 -4.68 -8.91 3.30
N GLY A 71 -5.89 -8.55 2.90
CA GLY A 71 -6.93 -8.07 3.82
C GLY A 71 -8.14 -7.50 3.11
N GLU A 72 -9.10 -7.04 3.91
CA GLU A 72 -10.26 -6.28 3.47
C GLU A 72 -9.84 -4.88 3.01
N ASN A 73 -10.76 -4.16 2.31
CA ASN A 73 -10.57 -2.77 1.99
C ASN A 73 -10.56 -1.95 3.28
N ARG A 74 -9.39 -1.38 3.60
CA ARG A 74 -9.18 -0.58 4.79
C ARG A 74 -7.91 0.26 4.66
N TYR A 75 -7.87 1.40 5.32
CA TYR A 75 -6.74 2.32 5.21
C TYR A 75 -5.41 1.68 5.67
N GLU A 76 -5.42 0.74 6.63
CA GLU A 76 -4.21 0.04 7.07
C GLU A 76 -3.56 -0.79 5.96
N TRP A 77 -4.38 -1.37 5.07
CA TRP A 77 -3.92 -2.07 3.88
C TRP A 77 -3.21 -1.09 2.92
N GLU A 78 -3.80 0.07 2.71
CA GLU A 78 -3.29 1.11 1.82
C GLU A 78 -2.01 1.76 2.37
N ILE A 79 -1.94 2.00 3.69
CA ILE A 79 -0.71 2.41 4.38
C ILE A 79 0.39 1.36 4.21
N ALA A 80 0.08 0.07 4.38
CA ALA A 80 1.03 -1.01 4.15
C ALA A 80 1.57 -1.00 2.72
N TYR A 81 0.68 -0.92 1.73
CA TYR A 81 1.03 -0.85 0.32
C TYR A 81 1.99 0.30 0.02
N LEU A 82 1.62 1.52 0.40
CA LEU A 82 2.46 2.72 0.18
C LEU A 82 3.80 2.63 0.93
N SER A 83 3.81 2.13 2.17
CA SER A 83 5.03 1.97 2.95
C SER A 83 6.01 0.99 2.30
N ILE A 84 5.51 -0.02 1.60
CA ILE A 84 6.36 -0.97 0.90
C ILE A 84 6.87 -0.36 -0.40
N VAL A 85 5.97 0.14 -1.27
CA VAL A 85 6.32 0.56 -2.62
C VAL A 85 7.09 1.89 -2.66
N CYS A 86 6.85 2.81 -1.71
CA CYS A 86 7.50 4.12 -1.70
C CYS A 86 8.92 4.14 -1.11
N GLY A 87 9.55 2.98 -0.88
CA GLY A 87 10.93 3.00 -0.44
C GLY A 87 11.44 1.78 0.31
N THR A 88 10.56 0.84 0.73
CA THR A 88 10.99 -0.38 1.41
C THR A 88 11.37 -1.47 0.42
N GLY A 89 10.50 -1.79 -0.57
CA GLY A 89 10.76 -2.90 -1.48
C GLY A 89 9.67 -3.13 -2.51
N THR A 90 9.39 -4.39 -2.83
CA THR A 90 8.34 -4.77 -3.78
C THR A 90 7.10 -5.24 -3.03
N VAL A 91 5.96 -4.61 -3.28
CA VAL A 91 4.67 -5.04 -2.73
C VAL A 91 4.08 -6.19 -3.53
N VAL A 92 3.49 -7.17 -2.83
CA VAL A 92 2.79 -8.32 -3.42
C VAL A 92 1.35 -8.33 -2.89
N PRO A 93 0.42 -7.61 -3.53
CA PRO A 93 -1.00 -7.67 -3.17
C PRO A 93 -1.56 -9.06 -3.47
N LEU A 94 -2.24 -9.67 -2.48
CA LEU A 94 -2.86 -10.99 -2.61
C LEU A 94 -4.36 -10.90 -2.49
N ASP A 95 -5.07 -11.73 -3.26
CA ASP A 95 -6.52 -11.81 -3.24
C ASP A 95 -7.01 -12.37 -1.89
N LYS A 96 -7.91 -11.63 -1.25
CA LYS A 96 -8.52 -12.00 0.03
C LYS A 96 -9.46 -13.22 -0.04
N SER A 97 -9.86 -13.63 -1.24
CA SER A 97 -10.75 -14.76 -1.51
C SER A 97 -10.03 -16.06 -1.87
N LEU A 98 -8.70 -16.06 -1.89
CA LEU A 98 -7.92 -17.25 -2.21
C LEU A 98 -8.14 -18.36 -1.18
N PRO A 99 -8.29 -19.62 -1.63
CA PRO A 99 -8.23 -20.77 -0.73
C PRO A 99 -6.82 -20.93 -0.12
N GLU A 100 -6.73 -21.58 1.04
CA GLU A 100 -5.48 -21.71 1.81
C GLU A 100 -4.30 -22.21 0.99
N ASN A 101 -4.50 -23.31 0.24
CA ASN A 101 -3.46 -23.94 -0.58
C ASN A 101 -2.93 -23.00 -1.69
N GLU A 102 -3.80 -22.18 -2.27
CA GLU A 102 -3.39 -21.20 -3.27
C GLU A 102 -2.65 -20.03 -2.62
N LEU A 103 -3.10 -19.55 -1.46
CA LEU A 103 -2.44 -18.50 -0.71
C LEU A 103 -1.01 -18.93 -0.33
N GLU A 104 -0.83 -20.12 0.22
CA GLU A 104 0.49 -20.68 0.54
C GLU A 104 1.39 -20.77 -0.71
N SER A 105 0.85 -21.28 -1.83
CA SER A 105 1.57 -21.38 -3.10
C SER A 105 2.03 -20.00 -3.61
N LEU A 106 1.15 -18.97 -3.56
CA LEU A 106 1.51 -17.64 -4.03
C LEU A 106 2.54 -16.95 -3.12
N ILE A 107 2.48 -17.16 -1.81
CA ILE A 107 3.50 -16.68 -0.87
C ILE A 107 4.87 -17.28 -1.22
N GLU A 108 4.95 -18.59 -1.40
CA GLU A 108 6.19 -19.26 -1.77
C GLU A 108 6.72 -18.77 -3.13
N ARG A 109 5.88 -18.71 -4.14
CA ARG A 109 6.23 -18.26 -5.49
C ARG A 109 6.61 -16.78 -5.54
N SER A 110 5.99 -15.95 -4.73
CA SER A 110 6.34 -14.53 -4.63
C SER A 110 7.71 -14.32 -4.01
N LYS A 111 8.22 -15.28 -3.23
CA LYS A 111 9.42 -15.16 -2.39
C LYS A 111 9.30 -13.98 -1.42
N ALA A 112 8.10 -13.72 -0.91
CA ALA A 112 7.90 -12.70 0.12
C ALA A 112 8.60 -13.11 1.42
N GLU A 113 9.31 -12.18 2.06
CA GLU A 113 9.95 -12.41 3.35
C GLU A 113 9.04 -12.04 4.52
N ALA A 114 8.06 -11.16 4.29
CA ALA A 114 7.07 -10.74 5.28
C ALA A 114 5.69 -10.61 4.65
N ILE A 115 4.68 -10.60 5.49
CA ILE A 115 3.30 -10.30 5.11
C ILE A 115 2.65 -9.33 6.10
N ILE A 116 1.87 -8.38 5.59
CA ILE A 116 0.97 -7.53 6.38
C ILE A 116 -0.46 -7.97 6.08
N CYS A 117 -1.22 -8.35 7.09
CA CYS A 117 -2.50 -9.05 6.89
C CYS A 117 -3.57 -8.67 7.91
N SER A 118 -4.84 -8.89 7.55
CA SER A 118 -5.93 -8.93 8.53
C SER A 118 -5.83 -10.17 9.41
N GLN A 119 -6.32 -10.06 10.65
CA GLN A 119 -6.18 -11.09 11.70
C GLN A 119 -6.68 -12.48 11.26
N LYS A 120 -7.73 -12.55 10.46
CA LYS A 120 -8.32 -13.81 9.99
C LYS A 120 -7.36 -14.72 9.20
N TYR A 121 -6.28 -14.14 8.62
CA TYR A 121 -5.29 -14.92 7.85
C TYR A 121 -4.13 -15.44 8.70
N VAL A 122 -3.98 -14.96 9.92
CA VAL A 122 -2.81 -15.24 10.77
C VAL A 122 -2.58 -16.74 10.96
N GLU A 123 -3.62 -17.52 11.26
CA GLU A 123 -3.46 -18.97 11.54
C GLU A 123 -3.00 -19.75 10.31
N ILE A 124 -3.44 -19.36 9.12
CA ILE A 124 -2.97 -19.97 7.86
C ILE A 124 -1.49 -19.57 7.63
N LEU A 125 -1.19 -18.29 7.84
CA LEU A 125 0.13 -17.74 7.57
C LEU A 125 1.23 -18.26 8.51
N LYS A 126 0.89 -18.66 9.74
CA LYS A 126 1.81 -19.33 10.68
C LYS A 126 2.40 -20.64 10.12
N LYS A 127 1.73 -21.27 9.15
CA LYS A 127 2.21 -22.49 8.48
C LYS A 127 3.28 -22.22 7.42
N THR A 128 3.45 -20.96 7.02
CA THR A 128 4.38 -20.54 5.96
C THR A 128 5.79 -20.26 6.50
N LYS A 129 6.77 -20.11 5.60
CA LYS A 129 8.17 -19.78 5.95
C LYS A 129 8.43 -18.27 6.01
N LEU A 130 7.40 -17.46 6.23
CA LEU A 130 7.55 -16.01 6.35
C LEU A 130 8.37 -15.64 7.58
N LYS A 131 9.31 -14.73 7.42
CA LYS A 131 10.11 -14.21 8.52
C LYS A 131 9.30 -13.37 9.49
N TYR A 132 8.35 -12.61 8.97
CA TYR A 132 7.47 -11.74 9.76
C TYR A 132 6.02 -11.84 9.28
N ILE A 133 5.12 -12.00 10.23
CA ILE A 133 3.67 -11.86 10.04
C ILE A 133 3.23 -10.63 10.84
N ILE A 134 2.68 -9.63 10.14
CA ILE A 134 2.30 -8.34 10.71
C ILE A 134 0.79 -8.20 10.58
N SER A 135 0.11 -8.07 11.71
CA SER A 135 -1.35 -7.92 11.75
C SER A 135 -1.77 -6.45 11.73
N MET A 136 -2.76 -6.13 10.89
CA MET A 136 -3.42 -4.83 10.82
C MET A 136 -4.34 -4.57 12.02
N ASP A 137 -4.75 -5.63 12.74
CA ASP A 137 -5.79 -5.58 13.77
C ASP A 137 -5.25 -5.51 15.19
N LEU A 138 -4.01 -5.97 15.42
CA LEU A 138 -3.43 -6.00 16.75
C LEU A 138 -3.00 -4.62 17.24
N GLU A 139 -3.37 -4.30 18.49
CA GLU A 139 -2.85 -3.10 19.19
C GLU A 139 -1.39 -3.29 19.64
N LYS A 140 -1.03 -4.51 20.03
CA LYS A 140 0.31 -4.91 20.50
C LYS A 140 0.67 -6.28 19.94
N ASP A 141 1.96 -6.60 19.91
CA ASP A 141 2.42 -7.92 19.49
C ASP A 141 1.82 -9.02 20.37
N ASN A 142 1.49 -10.12 19.74
CA ASN A 142 0.94 -11.29 20.41
C ASN A 142 1.35 -12.57 19.68
N ASP A 143 1.82 -13.57 20.42
CA ASP A 143 2.13 -14.92 19.91
C ASP A 143 2.99 -14.94 18.63
N GLY A 144 4.05 -14.13 18.61
CA GLY A 144 4.96 -14.00 17.45
C GLY A 144 4.42 -13.17 16.30
N ILE A 145 3.17 -12.70 16.38
CA ILE A 145 2.54 -11.81 15.40
C ILE A 145 2.79 -10.36 15.81
N ILE A 146 3.24 -9.57 14.86
CA ILE A 146 3.65 -8.19 15.06
C ILE A 146 2.47 -7.24 14.79
N SER A 147 2.30 -6.24 15.62
CA SER A 147 1.28 -5.20 15.41
C SER A 147 1.77 -4.15 14.39
N GLN A 148 1.02 -3.96 13.30
CA GLN A 148 1.28 -2.87 12.35
C GLN A 148 1.21 -1.50 13.04
N LYS A 149 0.25 -1.31 13.94
CA LYS A 149 0.07 -0.06 14.68
C LYS A 149 1.28 0.27 15.54
N ARG A 150 1.85 -0.74 16.22
CA ARG A 150 3.10 -0.59 16.98
C ARG A 150 4.25 -0.22 16.05
N LEU A 151 4.41 -0.91 14.91
CA LEU A 151 5.48 -0.60 13.95
C LEU A 151 5.38 0.83 13.42
N ILE A 152 4.17 1.31 13.11
CA ILE A 152 3.94 2.71 12.71
C ILE A 152 4.42 3.66 13.81
N SER A 153 4.03 3.42 15.06
CA SER A 153 4.39 4.27 16.19
C SER A 153 5.91 4.32 16.41
N GLU A 154 6.56 3.16 16.44
CA GLU A 154 8.03 3.06 16.58
C GLU A 154 8.75 3.73 15.41
N GLY A 155 8.29 3.50 14.19
CA GLY A 155 8.89 4.10 13.01
C GLY A 155 8.74 5.62 12.98
N ILE A 156 7.62 6.17 13.44
CA ILE A 156 7.46 7.63 13.61
C ILE A 156 8.49 8.17 14.61
N GLN A 157 8.80 7.45 15.69
CA GLN A 157 9.87 7.87 16.61
C GLN A 157 11.25 7.79 15.96
N LEU A 158 11.53 6.76 15.17
CA LEU A 158 12.78 6.68 14.39
C LEU A 158 12.93 7.87 13.43
N VAL A 159 11.87 8.23 12.70
CA VAL A 159 11.90 9.41 11.82
C VAL A 159 12.17 10.68 12.61
N LYS A 160 11.51 10.88 13.77
CA LYS A 160 11.72 12.04 14.65
C LYS A 160 13.14 12.09 15.21
N SER A 161 13.78 10.95 15.44
CA SER A 161 15.17 10.86 15.89
C SER A 161 16.20 11.03 14.76
N GLY A 162 15.76 11.34 13.54
CA GLY A 162 16.63 11.64 12.39
C GLY A 162 16.91 10.45 11.46
N ASN A 163 16.22 9.32 11.62
CA ASN A 163 16.34 8.23 10.65
C ASN A 163 15.64 8.60 9.34
N THR A 164 16.42 8.74 8.27
CA THR A 164 15.94 9.12 6.94
C THR A 164 15.99 7.97 5.92
N SER A 165 16.20 6.73 6.37
CA SER A 165 16.41 5.58 5.49
C SER A 165 15.26 5.36 4.51
N PHE A 166 14.02 5.61 4.92
CA PHE A 166 12.84 5.56 4.05
C PHE A 166 12.58 6.89 3.36
N THR A 167 12.55 8.01 4.11
CA THR A 167 12.19 9.32 3.55
C THR A 167 13.15 9.79 2.47
N ASN A 168 14.45 9.41 2.56
CA ASN A 168 15.47 9.71 1.55
C ASN A 168 15.72 8.54 0.56
N ALA A 169 14.96 7.44 0.64
CA ALA A 169 15.11 6.33 -0.29
C ALA A 169 14.83 6.81 -1.72
N LYS A 170 15.77 6.55 -2.62
CA LYS A 170 15.61 6.83 -4.06
C LYS A 170 14.76 5.74 -4.69
N ILE A 171 13.85 6.14 -5.55
CA ILE A 171 13.01 5.24 -6.32
C ILE A 171 13.56 5.13 -7.76
N ASP A 172 13.82 3.91 -8.18
CA ASP A 172 14.03 3.61 -9.60
C ASP A 172 12.65 3.30 -10.20
N ASN A 173 12.11 4.25 -10.96
CA ASN A 173 10.75 4.18 -11.48
C ASN A 173 10.55 3.17 -12.61
N GLU A 174 11.62 2.63 -13.18
CA GLU A 174 11.58 1.56 -14.19
C GLU A 174 11.65 0.16 -13.56
N LYS A 175 12.18 0.04 -12.33
CA LYS A 175 12.32 -1.24 -11.64
C LYS A 175 10.96 -1.77 -11.17
N MET A 176 10.80 -3.10 -11.18
CA MET A 176 9.63 -3.75 -10.58
C MET A 176 9.47 -3.35 -9.12
N SER A 177 8.34 -2.77 -8.78
CA SER A 177 7.95 -2.36 -7.42
C SER A 177 6.66 -3.02 -6.95
N ILE A 178 5.89 -3.59 -7.88
CA ILE A 178 4.63 -4.27 -7.61
C ILE A 178 4.64 -5.62 -8.33
N MET A 179 4.30 -6.69 -7.63
CA MET A 179 4.12 -8.02 -8.20
C MET A 179 2.68 -8.46 -7.99
N LEU A 180 1.91 -8.54 -9.07
CA LEU A 180 0.53 -8.99 -9.07
C LEU A 180 0.42 -10.43 -9.55
N PHE A 181 -0.51 -11.19 -8.98
CA PHE A 181 -0.89 -12.49 -9.52
C PHE A 181 -2.24 -12.39 -10.22
N THR A 182 -2.31 -12.84 -11.46
CA THR A 182 -3.54 -12.85 -12.26
C THR A 182 -3.98 -14.28 -12.51
N SER A 183 -5.29 -14.55 -12.42
CA SER A 183 -5.88 -15.79 -12.90
C SER A 183 -5.69 -15.84 -14.43
N GLY A 184 -4.71 -16.59 -14.90
CA GLY A 184 -4.52 -16.82 -16.33
C GLY A 184 -5.60 -17.77 -16.88
N THR A 185 -5.69 -17.87 -18.20
CA THR A 185 -6.51 -18.89 -18.90
C THR A 185 -6.01 -20.34 -18.64
N THR A 186 -4.89 -20.49 -17.96
CA THR A 186 -4.28 -21.75 -17.50
C THR A 186 -4.48 -21.88 -15.99
N SER A 187 -4.46 -23.10 -15.47
CA SER A 187 -4.68 -23.44 -14.04
C SER A 187 -3.69 -22.79 -13.05
N ILE A 188 -2.64 -22.14 -13.52
CA ILE A 188 -1.60 -21.55 -12.67
C ILE A 188 -1.59 -20.03 -12.85
N SER A 189 -1.82 -19.29 -11.77
CA SER A 189 -1.74 -17.83 -11.73
C SER A 189 -0.39 -17.31 -12.24
N LYS A 190 -0.39 -16.31 -13.10
CA LYS A 190 0.82 -15.69 -13.65
C LYS A 190 1.22 -14.47 -12.80
N ALA A 191 2.52 -14.32 -12.55
CA ALA A 191 3.06 -13.12 -11.92
C ALA A 191 3.27 -12.02 -12.96
N VAL A 192 2.70 -10.86 -12.72
CA VAL A 192 2.85 -9.64 -13.52
C VAL A 192 3.70 -8.65 -12.72
N ALA A 193 4.78 -8.17 -13.33
CA ALA A 193 5.67 -7.18 -12.76
C ALA A 193 5.27 -5.78 -13.25
N LEU A 194 5.03 -4.85 -12.32
CA LEU A 194 4.75 -3.45 -12.63
C LEU A 194 5.78 -2.55 -11.96
N SER A 195 6.14 -1.48 -12.66
CA SER A 195 7.02 -0.42 -12.16
C SER A 195 6.20 0.79 -11.69
N HIS A 196 6.84 1.72 -10.99
CA HIS A 196 6.25 3.02 -10.68
C HIS A 196 5.79 3.75 -11.92
N LYS A 197 6.60 3.72 -12.99
CA LYS A 197 6.28 4.36 -14.27
C LYS A 197 4.96 3.85 -14.86
N ASN A 198 4.71 2.54 -14.81
CA ASN A 198 3.45 1.98 -15.32
C ASN A 198 2.23 2.56 -14.58
N ILE A 199 2.29 2.61 -13.24
CA ILE A 199 1.17 3.12 -12.45
C ILE A 199 1.02 4.63 -12.59
N CYS A 200 2.12 5.39 -12.51
CA CYS A 200 2.09 6.86 -12.60
C CYS A 200 1.60 7.34 -13.97
N SER A 201 1.97 6.65 -15.06
CA SER A 201 1.45 6.95 -16.39
C SER A 201 -0.10 6.83 -16.40
N ASN A 202 -0.64 5.73 -15.89
CA ASN A 202 -2.09 5.55 -15.80
C ASN A 202 -2.77 6.62 -14.93
N LEU A 203 -2.18 6.98 -13.77
CA LEU A 203 -2.74 8.03 -12.90
C LEU A 203 -2.78 9.38 -13.61
N MET A 204 -1.73 9.75 -14.34
CA MET A 204 -1.68 10.99 -15.12
C MET A 204 -2.68 10.97 -16.28
N ASP A 205 -2.82 9.84 -16.97
CA ASP A 205 -3.78 9.69 -18.06
C ASP A 205 -5.23 9.78 -17.55
N ILE A 206 -5.56 9.10 -16.43
CA ILE A 206 -6.88 9.22 -15.79
C ILE A 206 -7.18 10.67 -15.42
N SER A 207 -6.24 11.36 -14.76
CA SER A 207 -6.38 12.77 -14.40
C SER A 207 -6.58 13.69 -15.62
N SER A 208 -6.06 13.31 -16.78
CA SER A 208 -6.17 14.11 -18.01
C SER A 208 -7.49 13.97 -18.74
N ILE A 209 -8.32 12.97 -18.41
CA ILE A 209 -9.59 12.67 -19.09
C ILE A 209 -10.83 12.75 -18.18
N LEU A 210 -10.65 12.64 -16.85
CA LEU A 210 -11.76 12.73 -15.91
C LEU A 210 -11.81 14.11 -15.25
N ASP A 211 -13.00 14.69 -15.20
CA ASP A 211 -13.27 15.94 -14.47
C ASP A 211 -13.59 15.61 -13.01
N VAL A 212 -12.56 15.25 -12.28
CA VAL A 212 -12.62 14.91 -10.85
C VAL A 212 -11.62 15.77 -10.09
N ASN A 213 -12.02 16.24 -8.92
CA ASN A 213 -11.22 17.17 -8.13
C ASN A 213 -11.26 16.83 -6.63
N SER A 214 -10.54 17.59 -5.84
CA SER A 214 -10.38 17.33 -4.41
C SER A 214 -11.65 17.55 -3.56
N SER A 215 -12.80 17.92 -4.12
CA SER A 215 -14.08 17.96 -3.39
C SER A 215 -14.89 16.68 -3.54
N ASP A 216 -14.47 15.80 -4.44
CA ASP A 216 -15.16 14.53 -4.68
C ASP A 216 -14.80 13.50 -3.61
N VAL A 217 -15.73 12.58 -3.35
CA VAL A 217 -15.60 11.50 -2.39
C VAL A 217 -15.75 10.17 -3.08
N PHE A 218 -14.79 9.29 -2.89
CA PHE A 218 -14.74 7.97 -3.50
C PHE A 218 -15.20 6.89 -2.50
N LEU A 219 -15.97 5.93 -2.98
CA LEU A 219 -16.32 4.75 -2.21
C LEU A 219 -15.47 3.57 -2.67
N SER A 220 -14.57 3.10 -1.80
CA SER A 220 -13.77 1.88 -2.03
C SER A 220 -14.59 0.65 -1.70
N PHE A 221 -14.97 -0.14 -2.70
CA PHE A 221 -15.76 -1.38 -2.53
C PHE A 221 -15.25 -2.55 -3.37
N LEU A 222 -14.56 -2.30 -4.48
CA LEU A 222 -13.90 -3.35 -5.26
C LEU A 222 -12.63 -3.83 -4.53
N PRO A 223 -12.16 -5.06 -4.76
CA PRO A 223 -10.99 -5.58 -4.05
C PRO A 223 -9.71 -4.77 -4.31
N LEU A 224 -9.05 -4.27 -3.25
CA LEU A 224 -7.83 -3.45 -3.34
C LEU A 224 -6.64 -4.15 -4.01
N HIS A 225 -6.57 -5.49 -3.93
CA HIS A 225 -5.52 -6.24 -4.63
C HIS A 225 -5.69 -6.22 -6.15
N HIS A 226 -6.90 -5.90 -6.65
CA HIS A 226 -7.16 -5.80 -8.08
C HIS A 226 -6.62 -4.47 -8.63
N VAL A 227 -5.90 -4.54 -9.77
CA VAL A 227 -5.22 -3.38 -10.35
C VAL A 227 -6.13 -2.18 -10.58
N PHE A 228 -7.40 -2.40 -10.98
CA PHE A 228 -8.35 -1.33 -11.21
C PHE A 228 -8.66 -0.57 -9.92
N GLU A 229 -9.09 -1.25 -8.85
CA GLU A 229 -9.39 -0.60 -7.57
C GLU A 229 -8.14 0.05 -6.97
N CYS A 230 -7.01 -0.65 -7.00
CA CYS A 230 -5.74 -0.10 -6.50
C CYS A 230 -5.37 1.21 -7.21
N THR A 231 -5.60 1.30 -8.53
CA THR A 231 -5.26 2.50 -9.30
C THR A 231 -6.33 3.58 -9.21
N VAL A 232 -7.61 3.23 -9.47
CA VAL A 232 -8.70 4.21 -9.63
C VAL A 232 -9.40 4.50 -8.31
N GLY A 233 -9.58 3.49 -7.44
CA GLY A 233 -10.29 3.62 -6.17
C GLY A 233 -9.39 4.03 -4.99
N PHE A 234 -8.07 3.86 -5.10
CA PHE A 234 -7.12 4.17 -4.03
C PHE A 234 -6.07 5.21 -4.44
N LEU A 235 -5.17 4.88 -5.36
CA LEU A 235 -4.04 5.77 -5.68
C LEU A 235 -4.48 7.08 -6.35
N TYR A 236 -5.50 7.02 -7.22
CA TYR A 236 -6.01 8.20 -7.90
C TYR A 236 -6.66 9.21 -6.93
N PRO A 237 -7.61 8.84 -6.05
CA PRO A 237 -8.14 9.74 -5.03
C PRO A 237 -7.04 10.39 -4.18
N ILE A 238 -6.10 9.61 -3.67
CA ILE A 238 -4.96 10.14 -2.90
C ILE A 238 -4.17 11.19 -3.71
N SER A 239 -3.97 10.96 -5.02
CA SER A 239 -3.19 11.86 -5.87
C SER A 239 -3.86 13.22 -6.11
N ILE A 240 -5.19 13.28 -6.09
CA ILE A 240 -5.98 14.49 -6.37
C ILE A 240 -6.58 15.14 -5.11
N GLY A 241 -6.44 14.52 -3.92
CA GLY A 241 -6.95 15.02 -2.64
C GLY A 241 -8.46 14.82 -2.46
N GLY A 242 -9.00 13.76 -3.10
CA GLY A 242 -10.40 13.33 -3.03
C GLY A 242 -10.64 12.31 -1.93
#